data_d65499e745e186edf4441c1306aa4600
#
_entry.id   d65499e745e186edf4441c1306aa4600
#
_cell.length_a   1.000
_cell.length_b   1.000
_cell.length_c   1.000
_cell.angle_alpha   90.00
_cell.angle_beta   90.00
_cell.angle_gamma   90.00
#
_symmetry.space_group_name_H-M   'P 1'
#
loop_
_entity.id
_entity.type
_entity.pdbx_description
1 polymer ?
#
loop_
_entity_poly.entity_id
_entity_poly.type
_entity_poly.pdbx_seq_one_letter_code
_entity_poly.pdbx_strand_id
1 'polypeptide(L)'
;MADTPENYSETAEALLLANLGFYDTKIPDALKTYLRSLLNQAYLQLLRTGIILAPGDLYDDQLQVMYAAWLYRNAGKGLAKPEMLVQEIRNRQVENALYGA
;
A
#
# COMPACT_ATOMS: atom_id res chain seq x y z
N MET A 1 24.12 -7.12 5.62
CA MET A 1 22.96 -6.99 4.74
C MET A 1 22.32 -5.64 4.95
N ALA A 2 22.17 -4.90 3.90
CA ALA A 2 21.53 -3.60 4.03
C ALA A 2 20.06 -3.83 4.37
N ASP A 3 19.63 -3.30 5.49
CA ASP A 3 18.24 -3.36 5.86
C ASP A 3 17.47 -2.38 4.99
N THR A 4 16.63 -2.91 4.13
CA THR A 4 15.69 -2.08 3.40
C THR A 4 14.70 -1.53 4.42
N PRO A 5 14.55 -0.20 4.55
CA PRO A 5 13.57 0.34 5.49
C PRO A 5 12.20 -0.23 5.19
N GLU A 6 11.58 -0.83 6.19
CA GLU A 6 10.23 -1.32 6.04
C GLU A 6 9.26 -0.17 6.23
N ASN A 7 8.62 0.24 5.15
CA ASN A 7 7.63 1.30 5.16
C ASN A 7 6.21 0.74 5.26
N TYR A 8 6.07 -0.36 5.98
CA TYR A 8 4.77 -1.02 6.17
C TYR A 8 4.80 -1.81 7.47
N SER A 9 3.61 -2.06 8.02
CA SER A 9 3.44 -2.86 9.22
C SER A 9 3.17 -4.32 8.86
N GLU A 10 3.33 -5.21 9.84
CA GLU A 10 2.94 -6.61 9.67
C GLU A 10 1.45 -6.73 9.37
N THR A 11 0.65 -5.85 9.96
CA THR A 11 -0.79 -5.81 9.68
C THR A 11 -1.07 -5.49 8.22
N ALA A 12 -0.35 -4.52 7.65
CA ALA A 12 -0.51 -4.17 6.23
C ALA A 12 -0.15 -5.36 5.34
N GLU A 13 0.92 -6.08 5.66
CA GLU A 13 1.30 -7.27 4.91
C GLU A 13 0.19 -8.34 4.97
N ALA A 14 -0.34 -8.61 6.16
CA ALA A 14 -1.42 -9.57 6.32
C ALA A 14 -2.68 -9.14 5.57
N LEU A 15 -3.02 -7.86 5.62
CA LEU A 15 -4.19 -7.32 4.91
C LEU A 15 -4.02 -7.45 3.39
N LEU A 16 -2.81 -7.22 2.88
CA LEU A 16 -2.56 -7.36 1.45
C LEU A 16 -2.74 -8.82 1.01
N LEU A 17 -2.20 -9.76 1.79
CA LEU A 17 -2.36 -11.18 1.49
C LEU A 17 -3.84 -11.56 1.45
N ALA A 18 -4.61 -11.12 2.43
CA ALA A 18 -6.05 -11.38 2.49
C ALA A 18 -6.78 -10.73 1.31
N ASN A 19 -6.42 -9.49 0.98
CA ASN A 19 -7.05 -8.77 -0.14
C ASN A 19 -6.84 -9.50 -1.47
N LEU A 20 -5.67 -10.10 -1.64
CA LEU A 20 -5.32 -10.82 -2.87
C LEU A 20 -5.77 -12.29 -2.86
N GLY A 21 -6.38 -12.76 -1.77
CA GLY A 21 -6.92 -14.11 -1.69
C GLY A 21 -5.93 -15.17 -1.27
N PHE A 22 -4.81 -14.79 -0.69
CA PHE A 22 -3.80 -15.74 -0.21
C PHE A 22 -4.10 -16.16 1.24
N TYR A 23 -5.21 -16.85 1.44
CA TYR A 23 -5.59 -17.35 2.77
C TYR A 23 -4.92 -18.70 3.03
N ASP A 24 -4.34 -18.86 4.20
CA ASP A 24 -3.81 -20.15 4.69
C ASP A 24 -2.94 -20.88 3.66
N THR A 25 -2.43 -20.19 2.68
CA THR A 25 -1.62 -20.77 1.63
C THR A 25 -0.15 -20.57 1.96
N LYS A 26 0.63 -21.62 1.78
CA LYS A 26 2.08 -21.49 1.90
C LYS A 26 2.59 -20.68 0.72
N ILE A 27 3.05 -19.48 0.99
CA ILE A 27 3.45 -18.53 -0.04
C ILE A 27 4.95 -18.62 -0.26
N PRO A 28 5.40 -18.78 -1.52
CA PRO A 28 6.83 -18.79 -1.84
C PRO A 28 7.50 -17.49 -1.40
N ASP A 29 8.75 -17.59 -0.96
CA ASP A 29 9.50 -16.41 -0.52
C ASP A 29 9.64 -15.35 -1.59
N ALA A 30 9.80 -15.76 -2.85
CA ALA A 30 9.89 -14.82 -3.96
C ALA A 30 8.62 -13.99 -4.09
N LEU A 31 7.46 -14.60 -3.91
CA LEU A 31 6.19 -13.88 -3.96
C LEU A 31 6.04 -12.94 -2.77
N LYS A 32 6.42 -13.37 -1.57
CA LYS A 32 6.42 -12.50 -0.39
C LYS A 32 7.29 -11.27 -0.62
N THR A 33 8.48 -11.47 -1.14
CA THR A 33 9.39 -10.37 -1.44
C THR A 33 8.78 -9.40 -2.44
N TYR A 34 8.13 -9.93 -3.47
CA TYR A 34 7.44 -9.10 -4.45
C TYR A 34 6.32 -8.28 -3.80
N LEU A 35 5.47 -8.92 -3.01
CA LEU A 35 4.36 -8.22 -2.34
C LEU A 35 4.85 -7.14 -1.38
N ARG A 36 5.92 -7.42 -0.65
CA ARG A 36 6.55 -6.42 0.23
C ARG A 36 7.09 -5.24 -0.55
N SER A 37 7.67 -5.51 -1.72
CA SER A 37 8.13 -4.42 -2.58
C SER A 37 6.98 -3.54 -3.07
N LEU A 38 5.80 -4.13 -3.31
CA LEU A 38 4.63 -3.36 -3.69
C LEU A 38 4.12 -2.47 -2.54
N LEU A 39 4.20 -2.96 -1.30
CA LEU A 39 3.87 -2.14 -0.15
C LEU A 39 4.82 -0.96 -0.02
N ASN A 40 6.11 -1.18 -0.22
CA ASN A 40 7.09 -0.10 -0.21
C ASN A 40 6.86 0.89 -1.36
N GLN A 41 6.54 0.40 -2.55
CA GLN A 41 6.21 1.28 -3.68
C GLN A 41 4.97 2.12 -3.38
N ALA A 42 3.95 1.51 -2.79
CA ALA A 42 2.74 2.24 -2.42
C ALA A 42 3.06 3.37 -1.45
N TYR A 43 3.87 3.10 -0.44
CA TYR A 43 4.30 4.12 0.51
C TYR A 43 4.99 5.28 -0.19
N LEU A 44 5.97 4.97 -1.05
CA LEU A 44 6.75 5.99 -1.74
C LEU A 44 5.91 6.78 -2.75
N GLN A 45 5.01 6.12 -3.45
CA GLN A 45 4.14 6.78 -4.41
C GLN A 45 3.16 7.72 -3.71
N LEU A 46 2.60 7.30 -2.58
CA LEU A 46 1.72 8.16 -1.80
C LEU A 46 2.50 9.33 -1.20
N LEU A 47 3.74 9.10 -0.78
CA LEU A 47 4.60 10.17 -0.28
C LEU A 47 4.80 11.26 -1.34
N ARG A 48 4.95 10.88 -2.60
CA ARG A 48 5.07 11.84 -3.71
C ARG A 48 3.84 12.70 -3.87
N THR A 49 2.68 12.21 -3.46
CA THR A 49 1.43 13.00 -3.52
C THR A 49 1.23 13.84 -2.26
N GLY A 50 2.16 13.80 -1.32
CA GLY A 50 2.07 14.55 -0.07
C GLY A 50 1.45 13.78 1.07
N ILE A 51 1.23 12.47 0.91
CA ILE A 51 0.63 11.63 1.95
C ILE A 51 1.72 10.84 2.65
N ILE A 52 1.94 11.13 3.93
CA ILE A 52 2.91 10.42 4.76
C ILE A 52 2.13 9.39 5.57
N LEU A 53 2.37 8.11 5.27
CA LEU A 53 1.71 7.03 5.98
C LEU A 53 2.43 6.73 7.29
N ALA A 54 1.65 6.37 8.31
CA ALA A 54 2.17 5.92 9.61
C ALA A 54 1.96 4.41 9.69
N PRO A 55 3.00 3.58 9.48
CA PRO A 55 2.85 2.14 9.56
C PRO A 55 2.31 1.73 10.93
N GLY A 56 1.28 0.88 10.92
CA GLY A 56 0.59 0.47 12.14
C GLY A 56 -0.72 1.21 12.40
N ASP A 57 -0.92 2.37 11.78
CA ASP A 57 -2.22 3.03 11.83
C ASP A 57 -3.18 2.29 10.90
N LEU A 58 -4.35 1.91 11.40
CA LEU A 58 -5.29 1.08 10.65
C LEU A 58 -5.70 1.71 9.32
N TYR A 59 -6.04 2.99 9.32
CA TYR A 59 -6.51 3.66 8.11
C TYR A 59 -5.37 3.84 7.10
N ASP A 60 -4.17 4.15 7.59
CA ASP A 60 -3.00 4.28 6.73
C ASP A 60 -2.61 2.93 6.14
N ASP A 61 -2.66 1.88 6.96
CA ASP A 61 -2.39 0.52 6.48
C ASP A 61 -3.39 0.12 5.39
N GLN A 62 -4.67 0.43 5.58
CA GLN A 62 -5.70 0.12 4.58
C GLN A 62 -5.45 0.86 3.27
N LEU A 63 -5.10 2.14 3.32
CA LEU A 63 -4.79 2.90 2.11
C LEU A 63 -3.57 2.32 1.39
N GLN A 64 -2.53 1.98 2.14
CA GLN A 64 -1.34 1.37 1.57
C GLN A 64 -1.66 0.04 0.89
N VAL A 65 -2.48 -0.78 1.53
CA VAL A 65 -2.90 -2.08 0.98
C VAL A 65 -3.73 -1.89 -0.29
N MET A 66 -4.66 -0.95 -0.30
CA MET A 66 -5.46 -0.65 -1.50
C MET A 66 -4.56 -0.29 -2.68
N TYR A 67 -3.57 0.55 -2.44
CA TYR A 67 -2.63 0.98 -3.48
C TYR A 67 -1.76 -0.19 -3.95
N ALA A 68 -1.21 -0.95 -3.02
CA ALA A 68 -0.36 -2.11 -3.34
C ALA A 68 -1.15 -3.18 -4.10
N ALA A 69 -2.40 -3.43 -3.71
CA ALA A 69 -3.26 -4.38 -4.41
C ALA A 69 -3.54 -3.93 -5.84
N TRP A 70 -3.77 -2.63 -6.04
CA TRP A 70 -3.93 -2.09 -7.38
C TRP A 70 -2.64 -2.27 -8.20
N LEU A 71 -1.48 -2.01 -7.62
CA LEU A 71 -0.19 -2.23 -8.29
C LEU A 71 -0.06 -3.69 -8.74
N TYR A 72 -0.41 -4.61 -7.85
CA TYR A 72 -0.36 -6.04 -8.16
C TYR A 72 -1.26 -6.39 -9.35
N ARG A 73 -2.50 -5.93 -9.31
CA ARG A 73 -3.48 -6.26 -10.36
C ARG A 73 -3.20 -5.52 -11.65
N ASN A 74 -2.62 -4.33 -11.56
CA ASN A 74 -2.26 -3.54 -12.73
C ASN A 74 -1.10 -4.17 -13.52
N ALA A 75 -0.03 -4.54 -12.86
CA ALA A 75 1.13 -5.27 -13.39
C ALA A 75 1.38 -5.06 -14.90
N GLY A 76 1.50 -3.82 -15.33
CA GLY A 76 1.76 -3.49 -16.74
C GLY A 76 0.54 -3.47 -17.65
N LYS A 77 -0.66 -3.62 -17.10
CA LYS A 77 -1.90 -3.65 -17.90
C LYS A 77 -2.46 -2.27 -18.20
N GLY A 78 -1.91 -1.22 -17.62
CA GLY A 78 -2.41 0.14 -17.84
C GLY A 78 -3.79 0.39 -17.25
N LEU A 79 -4.17 -0.33 -16.20
CA LEU A 79 -5.48 -0.17 -15.58
C LEU A 79 -5.56 1.14 -14.81
N ALA A 80 -6.71 1.79 -14.86
CA ALA A 80 -6.95 2.98 -14.05
C ALA A 80 -7.06 2.58 -12.57
N LYS A 81 -6.67 3.50 -11.67
CA LYS A 81 -6.86 3.29 -10.24
C LYS A 81 -8.36 3.18 -9.93
N PRO A 82 -8.75 2.26 -9.03
CA PRO A 82 -10.14 2.19 -8.58
C PRO A 82 -10.61 3.53 -8.03
N GLU A 83 -11.88 3.85 -8.26
CA GLU A 83 -12.44 5.12 -7.82
C GLU A 83 -12.31 5.32 -6.31
N MET A 84 -12.51 4.27 -5.51
CA MET A 84 -12.36 4.35 -4.06
C MET A 84 -10.93 4.74 -3.66
N LEU A 85 -9.94 4.21 -4.37
CA LEU A 85 -8.55 4.54 -4.10
C LEU A 85 -8.27 6.00 -4.45
N VAL A 86 -8.71 6.45 -5.60
CA VAL A 86 -8.55 7.84 -6.03
C VAL A 86 -9.23 8.78 -5.03
N GLN A 87 -10.44 8.44 -4.60
CA GLN A 87 -11.19 9.26 -3.66
C GLN A 87 -10.48 9.34 -2.31
N GLU A 88 -9.96 8.23 -1.81
CA GLU A 88 -9.25 8.23 -0.53
C GLU A 88 -7.96 9.06 -0.59
N ILE A 89 -7.22 8.95 -1.69
CA ILE A 89 -6.03 9.77 -1.89
C ILE A 89 -6.41 11.26 -1.86
N ARG A 90 -7.47 11.62 -2.55
CA ARG A 90 -7.93 13.00 -2.60
C ARG A 90 -8.38 13.50 -1.23
N ASN A 91 -9.10 12.66 -0.48
CA ASN A 91 -9.52 13.00 0.88
C ASN A 91 -8.32 13.26 1.79
N ARG A 92 -7.29 12.43 1.69
CA ARG A 92 -6.06 12.60 2.48
C ARG A 92 -5.33 13.87 2.11
N GLN A 93 -5.29 14.21 0.82
CA GLN A 93 -4.67 15.45 0.37
C GLN A 93 -5.39 16.68 0.92
N VAL A 94 -6.73 16.64 0.94
CA VAL A 94 -7.53 17.72 1.52
C VAL A 94 -7.27 17.85 3.02
N GLU A 95 -7.27 16.72 3.75
CA GLU A 95 -6.97 16.73 5.17
C GLU A 95 -5.60 17.34 5.46
N ASN A 96 -4.59 16.95 4.68
CA ASN A 96 -3.25 17.48 4.83
C ASN A 96 -3.19 18.99 4.57
N ALA A 97 -3.95 19.48 3.60
CA ALA A 97 -4.01 20.90 3.30
C ALA A 97 -4.71 21.70 4.40
N LEU A 98 -5.71 21.10 5.07
CA LEU A 98 -6.49 21.78 6.12
C LEU A 98 -5.84 21.68 7.50
N TYR A 99 -5.26 20.55 7.84
CA TYR A 99 -4.77 20.26 9.19
C TYR A 99 -3.29 19.94 9.22
N GLY A 100 -2.71 19.67 8.07
CA GLY A 100 -1.34 19.24 7.98
C GLY A 100 -0.38 20.38 8.18
N ALA A 101 0.61 20.06 8.83
CA ALA A 101 1.75 20.93 8.88
C ALA A 101 2.68 20.61 7.73
#